data_e42a8a93c6b359441a7b577cc1c24743
#
_entry.id   e42a8a93c6b359441a7b577cc1c24743
#
_cell.length_a   1.000
_cell.length_b   1.000
_cell.length_c   1.000
_cell.angle_alpha   90.00
_cell.angle_beta   90.00
_cell.angle_gamma   90.00
#
_symmetry.space_group_name_H-M   'P 1'
#
loop_
_entity.id
_entity.type
_entity.pdbx_description
1 polymer ?
#
loop_
_entity_poly.entity_id
_entity_poly.type
_entity_poly.pdbx_seq_one_letter_code
_entity_poly.pdbx_strand_id
1 'polypeptide(L)'
;RNILSHLVKLDVDAITVLPGVIHVEVNGDFIGVIAEQEDQAVNAALEIQKVAIWEAFQQTDDAGVDPQDYIGAPAESEWVTAEPNGELLEQSWTRSALYSRPFIAHASIGPSCAVAIYDERLTVWSHSQGVYLLRKEIARVLEMSESNVRVIHSPGAGAYGHNGADDCAMDAAVLARAYPKTPIRVQWTREDEFLHEPYGSAMQVRVKAMLGGNGQIIHWLHDVWSHRHTQRPGHVSGVSLLAARQIDPSLPAAKPPDVPMPNGGIARNAIPIYNIEDVRVRKHLLATAPVRTSSLRSLGAYGNIFAIESFMDELAEDAGIDSIEFRLRHLGDARARMVLEDVMKISSWESCQSDRSDIEGEIARGTGVALARYKGSGCYVAVVCEVEASQTIKLRHVWASVDVGRVISPDGVRAQIEGGIIQSASWTLKEQALVEGDGSKVFGWEDYPTLPFSETPQIDVSILERNNLPPVGAGEGAQGPTSAAIANAVHNALGVRVRNLPLTSDEVTRAMQ
;
A
#
# COMPACT_ATOMS: atom_id res chain seq x y z
N ARG A 1 -0.24 21.61 10.01
CA ARG A 1 0.86 20.63 10.11
C ARG A 1 1.64 20.58 8.81
N ASN A 2 2.67 21.36 8.69
CA ASN A 2 3.58 21.26 7.54
C ASN A 2 4.97 20.89 8.06
N ILE A 3 5.47 19.70 7.76
CA ILE A 3 6.83 19.27 8.11
C ILE A 3 7.91 20.01 7.32
N LEU A 4 7.50 20.85 6.36
CA LEU A 4 8.36 21.65 5.50
C LEU A 4 8.36 23.13 5.89
N SER A 5 7.90 23.48 7.10
CA SER A 5 7.88 24.87 7.58
C SER A 5 8.16 24.97 9.07
N HIS A 6 8.76 26.11 9.48
CA HIS A 6 8.94 26.51 10.88
C HIS A 6 7.87 27.49 11.33
N LEU A 7 7.42 27.36 12.57
CA LEU A 7 6.57 28.34 13.22
C LEU A 7 7.40 29.61 13.54
N VAL A 8 7.08 30.71 12.87
CA VAL A 8 7.73 32.00 13.12
C VAL A 8 7.05 32.76 14.25
N LYS A 9 5.70 32.72 14.28
CA LYS A 9 4.92 33.48 15.26
C LYS A 9 3.52 32.89 15.44
N LEU A 10 3.07 32.85 16.69
CA LEU A 10 1.68 32.62 17.07
C LEU A 10 1.34 33.60 18.22
N ASP A 11 0.21 34.27 18.13
CA ASP A 11 -0.38 35.01 19.25
C ASP A 11 -1.18 34.04 20.13
N VAL A 12 -0.52 33.46 21.13
CA VAL A 12 -1.11 32.46 22.04
C VAL A 12 -2.21 33.09 22.89
N ASP A 13 -2.08 34.36 23.29
CA ASP A 13 -3.07 35.08 24.11
C ASP A 13 -4.39 35.23 23.35
N ALA A 14 -4.32 35.52 22.04
CA ALA A 14 -5.51 35.58 21.20
C ALA A 14 -6.28 34.26 21.11
N ILE A 15 -5.59 33.12 21.20
CA ILE A 15 -6.22 31.80 21.17
C ILE A 15 -6.76 31.41 22.56
N THR A 16 -6.03 31.72 23.61
CA THR A 16 -6.38 31.34 24.99
C THR A 16 -7.69 31.98 25.46
N VAL A 17 -8.05 33.16 24.91
CA VAL A 17 -9.30 33.86 25.26
C VAL A 17 -10.55 33.33 24.51
N LEU A 18 -10.37 32.41 23.56
CA LEU A 18 -11.50 31.82 22.85
C LEU A 18 -12.40 30.98 23.79
N PRO A 19 -13.73 30.92 23.52
CA PRO A 19 -14.67 30.20 24.37
C PRO A 19 -14.27 28.74 24.57
N GLY A 20 -14.20 28.32 25.83
CA GLY A 20 -13.93 26.93 26.21
C GLY A 20 -12.49 26.43 26.03
N VAL A 21 -11.56 27.28 25.55
CA VAL A 21 -10.14 26.93 25.51
C VAL A 21 -9.58 26.85 26.92
N ILE A 22 -8.96 25.72 27.25
CA ILE A 22 -8.38 25.42 28.56
C ILE A 22 -6.85 25.65 28.54
N HIS A 23 -6.21 25.19 27.45
CA HIS A 23 -4.74 25.24 27.33
C HIS A 23 -4.33 25.32 25.86
N VAL A 24 -3.27 26.06 25.59
CA VAL A 24 -2.58 26.10 24.30
C VAL A 24 -1.14 25.68 24.53
N GLU A 25 -0.75 24.58 23.93
CA GLU A 25 0.62 24.07 23.94
C GLU A 25 1.37 24.51 22.69
N VAL A 26 2.51 25.14 22.87
CA VAL A 26 3.44 25.47 21.78
C VAL A 26 4.81 24.95 22.17
N ASN A 27 5.29 23.97 21.40
CA ASN A 27 6.58 23.34 21.66
C ASN A 27 7.32 23.12 20.33
N GLY A 28 8.28 24.01 20.03
CA GLY A 28 8.89 24.08 18.71
C GLY A 28 7.87 24.43 17.64
N ASP A 29 7.76 23.57 16.62
CA ASP A 29 6.76 23.70 15.55
C ASP A 29 5.44 22.97 15.85
N PHE A 30 5.36 22.27 16.98
CA PHE A 30 4.13 21.61 17.43
C PHE A 30 3.22 22.63 18.12
N ILE A 31 1.97 22.72 17.66
CA ILE A 31 0.92 23.50 18.30
C ILE A 31 -0.26 22.58 18.60
N GLY A 32 -0.75 22.62 19.83
CA GLY A 32 -1.96 21.91 20.25
C GLY A 32 -2.87 22.79 21.09
N VAL A 33 -4.17 22.63 20.95
CA VAL A 33 -5.18 23.32 21.76
C VAL A 33 -6.07 22.31 22.47
N ILE A 34 -6.31 22.56 23.75
CA ILE A 34 -7.22 21.76 24.59
C ILE A 34 -8.41 22.64 24.92
N ALA A 35 -9.62 22.11 24.71
CA ALA A 35 -10.87 22.79 25.03
C ALA A 35 -11.84 21.85 25.76
N GLU A 36 -12.88 22.41 26.40
CA GLU A 36 -13.89 21.64 27.13
C GLU A 36 -14.78 20.79 26.21
N GLN A 37 -15.06 21.32 25.00
CA GLN A 37 -15.93 20.68 24.01
C GLN A 37 -15.20 20.54 22.68
N GLU A 38 -15.64 19.55 21.88
CA GLU A 38 -15.03 19.25 20.57
C GLU A 38 -15.14 20.41 19.59
N ASP A 39 -16.31 21.03 19.48
CA ASP A 39 -16.53 22.17 18.58
C ASP A 39 -15.66 23.38 18.96
N GLN A 40 -15.42 23.61 20.25
CA GLN A 40 -14.52 24.66 20.73
C GLN A 40 -13.07 24.37 20.35
N ALA A 41 -12.62 23.11 20.48
CA ALA A 41 -11.28 22.70 20.06
C ALA A 41 -11.08 22.86 18.54
N VAL A 42 -12.09 22.46 17.75
CA VAL A 42 -12.08 22.62 16.28
C VAL A 42 -12.02 24.11 15.91
N ASN A 43 -12.87 24.96 16.49
CA ASN A 43 -12.88 26.38 16.23
C ASN A 43 -11.54 27.04 16.60
N ALA A 44 -10.96 26.68 17.75
CA ALA A 44 -9.66 27.21 18.16
C ALA A 44 -8.53 26.75 17.22
N ALA A 45 -8.55 25.51 16.74
CA ALA A 45 -7.59 25.01 15.76
C ALA A 45 -7.70 25.75 14.41
N LEU A 46 -8.92 26.06 13.96
CA LEU A 46 -9.14 26.86 12.75
C LEU A 46 -8.65 28.33 12.92
N GLU A 47 -8.81 28.91 14.10
CA GLU A 47 -8.26 30.24 14.38
C GLU A 47 -6.71 30.22 14.41
N ILE A 48 -6.09 29.18 14.99
CA ILE A 48 -4.64 28.98 14.94
C ILE A 48 -4.14 28.96 13.49
N GLN A 49 -4.82 28.25 12.60
CA GLN A 49 -4.44 28.18 11.17
C GLN A 49 -4.43 29.57 10.50
N LYS A 50 -5.33 30.47 10.91
CA LYS A 50 -5.42 31.83 10.34
C LYS A 50 -4.35 32.78 10.86
N VAL A 51 -3.94 32.63 12.10
CA VAL A 51 -3.07 33.60 12.78
C VAL A 51 -1.63 33.13 12.95
N ALA A 52 -1.35 31.85 12.83
CA ALA A 52 -0.01 31.31 12.87
C ALA A 52 0.77 31.70 11.61
N ILE A 53 1.96 32.22 11.80
CA ILE A 53 2.88 32.60 10.70
C ILE A 53 3.94 31.52 10.60
N TRP A 54 4.06 30.94 9.42
CA TRP A 54 4.99 29.88 9.10
C TRP A 54 5.99 30.33 8.05
N GLU A 55 7.22 29.87 8.14
CA GLU A 55 8.26 30.02 7.13
C GLU A 55 8.56 28.66 6.50
N ALA A 56 8.31 28.55 5.20
CA ALA A 56 8.57 27.30 4.48
C ALA A 56 10.07 27.04 4.34
N PHE A 57 10.50 25.79 4.51
CA PHE A 57 11.82 25.35 4.07
C PHE A 57 11.92 25.45 2.54
N GLN A 58 13.14 25.56 2.00
CA GLN A 58 13.33 25.47 0.55
C GLN A 58 12.79 24.13 0.03
N GLN A 59 11.96 24.20 -1.00
CA GLN A 59 11.42 23.04 -1.67
C GLN A 59 12.55 22.12 -2.14
N THR A 60 12.36 20.82 -1.93
CA THR A 60 13.14 19.78 -2.60
C THR A 60 12.62 19.63 -4.03
N ASP A 61 13.51 19.34 -4.99
CA ASP A 61 13.15 19.08 -6.39
C ASP A 61 12.01 18.06 -6.49
N ASP A 62 11.19 18.15 -7.55
CA ASP A 62 10.08 17.22 -7.89
C ASP A 62 10.53 15.76 -8.15
N ALA A 63 11.76 15.43 -7.81
CA ALA A 63 12.33 14.10 -8.00
C ALA A 63 11.55 13.05 -7.20
N GLY A 64 10.99 12.06 -7.90
CA GLY A 64 10.33 10.92 -7.30
C GLY A 64 8.81 11.05 -7.12
N VAL A 65 8.16 12.03 -7.76
CA VAL A 65 6.71 12.20 -7.76
C VAL A 65 6.04 11.18 -8.68
N ASP A 66 6.44 11.14 -9.95
CA ASP A 66 5.88 10.18 -10.92
C ASP A 66 6.65 8.85 -10.90
N PRO A 67 5.99 7.72 -10.61
CA PRO A 67 6.66 6.43 -10.65
C PRO A 67 7.18 6.03 -12.04
N GLN A 68 6.70 6.64 -13.12
CA GLN A 68 7.19 6.36 -14.46
C GLN A 68 8.62 6.90 -14.70
N ASP A 69 9.08 7.83 -13.86
CA ASP A 69 10.41 8.46 -13.94
C ASP A 69 11.46 7.85 -13.00
N TYR A 70 11.14 6.75 -12.30
CA TYR A 70 12.04 6.17 -11.29
C TYR A 70 13.29 5.52 -11.88
N ILE A 71 13.25 5.06 -13.14
CA ILE A 71 14.42 4.53 -13.82
C ILE A 71 15.40 5.66 -14.10
N GLY A 72 16.61 5.53 -13.52
CA GLY A 72 17.64 6.57 -13.62
C GLY A 72 17.65 7.56 -12.45
N ALA A 73 16.64 7.55 -11.59
CA ALA A 73 16.67 8.33 -10.35
C ALA A 73 17.74 7.79 -9.38
N PRO A 74 18.30 8.64 -8.50
CA PRO A 74 19.27 8.22 -7.49
C PRO A 74 18.69 7.15 -6.56
N ALA A 75 19.29 5.97 -6.53
CA ALA A 75 18.83 4.84 -5.74
C ALA A 75 19.98 3.96 -5.21
N GLU A 76 19.77 3.36 -4.05
CA GLU A 76 20.61 2.28 -3.52
C GLU A 76 20.13 0.96 -4.14
N SER A 77 21.01 0.33 -4.94
CA SER A 77 20.68 -0.90 -5.68
C SER A 77 21.27 -2.12 -5.01
N GLU A 78 20.48 -3.20 -4.91
CA GLU A 78 20.89 -4.46 -4.28
C GLU A 78 20.28 -5.66 -5.02
N TRP A 79 21.10 -6.70 -5.29
CA TRP A 79 20.60 -7.97 -5.80
C TRP A 79 19.81 -8.71 -4.71
N VAL A 80 18.61 -9.14 -5.06
CA VAL A 80 17.71 -9.94 -4.18
C VAL A 80 18.00 -11.43 -4.37
N THR A 81 18.32 -11.85 -5.60
CA THR A 81 18.87 -13.16 -5.93
C THR A 81 20.41 -13.09 -5.95
N ALA A 82 21.08 -14.21 -6.18
CA ALA A 82 22.52 -14.21 -6.37
C ALA A 82 22.90 -13.25 -7.52
N GLU A 83 24.01 -12.53 -7.34
CA GLU A 83 24.54 -11.66 -8.39
C GLU A 83 24.90 -12.51 -9.62
N PRO A 84 24.44 -12.14 -10.81
CA PRO A 84 24.64 -12.97 -11.99
C PRO A 84 26.09 -12.98 -12.46
N ASN A 85 26.58 -14.16 -12.84
CA ASN A 85 27.84 -14.32 -13.54
C ASN A 85 27.63 -13.98 -15.04
N GLY A 86 27.93 -12.75 -15.43
CA GLY A 86 27.84 -12.29 -16.83
C GLY A 86 26.56 -11.49 -17.13
N GLU A 87 26.61 -10.70 -18.19
CA GLU A 87 25.49 -9.91 -18.70
C GLU A 87 24.74 -10.69 -19.78
N LEU A 88 23.40 -10.66 -19.72
CA LEU A 88 22.57 -11.07 -20.84
C LEU A 88 22.49 -9.91 -21.84
N LEU A 89 22.77 -10.20 -23.11
CA LEU A 89 22.68 -9.20 -24.17
C LEU A 89 21.23 -8.70 -24.30
N GLU A 90 21.03 -7.40 -24.47
CA GLU A 90 19.67 -6.81 -24.64
C GLU A 90 18.90 -7.45 -25.81
N GLN A 91 19.60 -7.91 -26.82
CA GLN A 91 19.02 -8.57 -28.01
C GLN A 91 18.45 -9.98 -27.71
N SER A 92 18.72 -10.55 -26.54
CA SER A 92 18.30 -11.90 -26.16
C SER A 92 16.87 -11.95 -25.57
N TRP A 93 16.28 -10.81 -25.24
CA TRP A 93 14.97 -10.77 -24.59
C TRP A 93 13.84 -10.97 -25.61
N THR A 94 12.92 -11.90 -25.33
CA THR A 94 11.69 -12.06 -26.11
C THR A 94 10.74 -10.90 -25.86
N ARG A 95 10.60 -10.50 -24.58
CA ARG A 95 9.74 -9.39 -24.18
C ARG A 95 10.38 -8.58 -23.05
N SER A 96 10.07 -7.29 -23.04
CA SER A 96 10.40 -6.36 -21.95
C SER A 96 9.19 -5.45 -21.69
N ALA A 97 8.81 -5.25 -20.44
CA ALA A 97 7.71 -4.37 -20.08
C ALA A 97 8.01 -3.58 -18.80
N LEU A 98 7.38 -2.40 -18.70
CA LEU A 98 7.41 -1.54 -17.53
C LEU A 98 6.00 -1.48 -16.93
N TYR A 99 5.93 -1.58 -15.61
CA TYR A 99 4.70 -1.48 -14.84
C TYR A 99 4.87 -0.43 -13.76
N SER A 100 3.79 0.28 -13.44
CA SER A 100 3.82 1.25 -12.35
C SER A 100 2.58 1.22 -11.48
N ARG A 101 2.76 1.61 -10.21
CA ARG A 101 1.67 1.93 -9.30
C ARG A 101 1.95 3.27 -8.62
N PRO A 102 0.91 4.10 -8.36
CA PRO A 102 1.06 5.39 -7.70
C PRO A 102 1.26 5.24 -6.19
N PHE A 103 1.41 6.39 -5.50
CA PHE A 103 1.19 6.47 -4.06
C PHE A 103 -0.28 6.21 -3.75
N ILE A 104 -0.53 5.41 -2.71
CA ILE A 104 -1.87 4.99 -2.30
C ILE A 104 -2.05 5.29 -0.81
N ALA A 105 -3.14 5.97 -0.45
CA ALA A 105 -3.52 6.23 0.93
C ALA A 105 -4.06 4.97 1.62
N HIS A 106 -4.05 4.94 2.95
CA HIS A 106 -4.72 3.89 3.72
C HIS A 106 -6.24 4.04 3.63
N ALA A 107 -6.72 5.27 3.52
CA ALA A 107 -8.13 5.61 3.33
C ALA A 107 -9.06 4.89 4.32
N SER A 108 -8.66 4.80 5.58
CA SER A 108 -9.51 4.27 6.66
C SER A 108 -10.80 5.09 6.74
N ILE A 109 -11.97 4.42 6.82
CA ILE A 109 -13.27 5.12 6.73
C ILE A 109 -13.46 6.16 7.84
N GLY A 110 -12.97 5.90 9.06
CA GLY A 110 -12.90 6.87 10.15
C GLY A 110 -11.48 7.39 10.33
N PRO A 111 -11.31 8.72 10.53
CA PRO A 111 -10.01 9.31 10.81
C PRO A 111 -9.38 8.79 12.10
N SER A 112 -8.07 8.89 12.20
CA SER A 112 -7.30 8.44 13.37
C SER A 112 -7.71 9.19 14.63
N CYS A 113 -7.83 8.43 15.75
CA CYS A 113 -8.20 8.95 17.05
C CYS A 113 -7.36 8.27 18.13
N ALA A 114 -6.96 9.03 19.14
CA ALA A 114 -6.28 8.52 20.33
C ALA A 114 -6.76 9.25 21.58
N VAL A 115 -6.67 8.57 22.73
CA VAL A 115 -6.87 9.16 24.04
C VAL A 115 -5.61 8.95 24.86
N ALA A 116 -5.15 9.99 25.56
CA ALA A 116 -4.01 9.88 26.46
C ALA A 116 -4.31 10.56 27.80
N ILE A 117 -3.75 10.01 28.87
CA ILE A 117 -3.73 10.61 30.20
C ILE A 117 -2.34 10.46 30.82
N TYR A 118 -1.83 11.53 31.39
CA TYR A 118 -0.62 11.52 32.20
C TYR A 118 -0.97 11.83 33.66
N ASP A 119 -0.69 10.86 34.54
CA ASP A 119 -0.78 11.04 35.98
C ASP A 119 0.53 10.51 36.61
N GLU A 120 0.54 9.36 37.28
CA GLU A 120 1.77 8.71 37.74
C GLU A 120 2.57 8.14 36.56
N ARG A 121 1.87 7.73 35.50
CA ARG A 121 2.41 7.25 34.22
C ARG A 121 1.58 7.76 33.06
N LEU A 122 2.16 7.77 31.86
CA LEU A 122 1.46 8.06 30.64
C LEU A 122 0.74 6.80 30.13
N THR A 123 -0.58 6.87 29.97
CA THR A 123 -1.39 5.81 29.33
C THR A 123 -2.02 6.35 28.07
N VAL A 124 -1.88 5.63 26.96
CA VAL A 124 -2.38 6.01 25.62
C VAL A 124 -3.23 4.88 25.07
N TRP A 125 -4.43 5.16 24.60
CA TRP A 125 -5.29 4.26 23.84
C TRP A 125 -5.27 4.65 22.38
N SER A 126 -4.96 3.71 21.49
CA SER A 126 -4.84 3.93 20.05
C SER A 126 -5.16 2.65 19.28
N HIS A 127 -5.60 2.78 18.03
CA HIS A 127 -5.76 1.66 17.10
C HIS A 127 -4.48 1.31 16.34
N SER A 128 -3.32 1.72 16.87
CA SER A 128 -2.01 1.33 16.35
C SER A 128 -1.87 -0.19 16.22
N GLN A 129 -1.32 -0.66 15.12
CA GLN A 129 -0.96 -2.06 14.91
C GLN A 129 0.33 -2.47 15.63
N GLY A 130 1.10 -1.51 16.15
CA GLY A 130 2.43 -1.72 16.74
C GLY A 130 2.61 -1.07 18.10
N VAL A 131 1.74 -1.34 19.07
CA VAL A 131 1.70 -0.67 20.40
C VAL A 131 3.03 -0.69 21.16
N TYR A 132 3.85 -1.72 21.02
CA TYR A 132 5.17 -1.78 21.69
C TYR A 132 6.19 -0.86 21.04
N LEU A 133 6.20 -0.78 19.70
CA LEU A 133 7.09 0.11 18.96
C LEU A 133 6.69 1.57 19.18
N LEU A 134 5.38 1.85 19.15
CA LEU A 134 4.82 3.16 19.48
C LEU A 134 5.18 3.58 20.91
N ARG A 135 5.00 2.70 21.90
CA ARG A 135 5.42 2.94 23.30
C ARG A 135 6.87 3.36 23.40
N LYS A 136 7.75 2.62 22.72
CA LYS A 136 9.20 2.88 22.71
C LYS A 136 9.51 4.26 22.14
N GLU A 137 8.86 4.67 21.05
CA GLU A 137 9.09 5.98 20.45
C GLU A 137 8.52 7.10 21.33
N ILE A 138 7.30 6.97 21.85
CA ILE A 138 6.71 7.94 22.79
C ILE A 138 7.62 8.13 24.02
N ALA A 139 8.08 7.04 24.63
CA ALA A 139 8.98 7.10 25.80
C ALA A 139 10.27 7.85 25.49
N ARG A 140 10.89 7.58 24.35
CA ARG A 140 12.12 8.24 23.92
C ARG A 140 11.91 9.73 23.67
N VAL A 141 10.84 10.09 22.92
CA VAL A 141 10.54 11.47 22.53
C VAL A 141 10.19 12.34 23.74
N LEU A 142 9.45 11.80 24.69
CA LEU A 142 9.06 12.51 25.92
C LEU A 142 10.08 12.33 27.07
N GLU A 143 11.25 11.77 26.78
CA GLU A 143 12.33 11.52 27.77
C GLU A 143 11.83 10.75 29.01
N MET A 144 10.99 9.73 28.79
CA MET A 144 10.42 8.89 29.84
C MET A 144 11.01 7.49 29.80
N SER A 145 11.03 6.80 30.96
CA SER A 145 11.28 5.35 30.97
C SER A 145 10.13 4.62 30.27
N GLU A 146 10.42 3.60 29.46
CA GLU A 146 9.41 2.75 28.83
C GLU A 146 8.44 2.12 29.86
N SER A 147 8.88 1.87 31.10
CA SER A 147 8.03 1.39 32.18
C SER A 147 6.95 2.38 32.62
N ASN A 148 7.17 3.67 32.36
CA ASN A 148 6.26 4.75 32.71
C ASN A 148 5.32 5.13 31.54
N VAL A 149 5.42 4.42 30.42
CA VAL A 149 4.51 4.58 29.28
C VAL A 149 3.75 3.28 29.05
N ARG A 150 2.45 3.36 28.90
CA ARG A 150 1.57 2.24 28.54
C ARG A 150 0.78 2.61 27.31
N VAL A 151 0.88 1.81 26.24
CA VAL A 151 0.01 1.92 25.06
C VAL A 151 -0.93 0.73 25.03
N ILE A 152 -2.21 1.01 24.90
CA ILE A 152 -3.30 0.02 24.89
C ILE A 152 -3.94 0.06 23.52
N HIS A 153 -4.00 -1.10 22.84
CA HIS A 153 -4.73 -1.20 21.59
C HIS A 153 -6.22 -1.06 21.80
N SER A 154 -6.85 -0.20 21.02
CA SER A 154 -8.31 -0.05 20.92
C SER A 154 -8.75 -0.27 19.49
N PRO A 155 -9.88 -0.95 19.23
CA PRO A 155 -10.43 -1.06 17.88
C PRO A 155 -10.68 0.31 17.24
N GLY A 156 -10.40 0.41 15.95
CA GLY A 156 -10.61 1.60 15.12
C GLY A 156 -11.32 1.25 13.81
N ALA A 157 -11.53 2.24 12.97
CA ALA A 157 -12.24 2.12 11.70
C ALA A 157 -11.40 1.55 10.55
N GLY A 158 -10.35 0.82 10.85
CA GLY A 158 -9.38 0.27 9.93
C GLY A 158 -8.01 0.92 10.09
N ALA A 159 -6.98 0.21 9.66
CA ALA A 159 -5.61 0.74 9.64
C ALA A 159 -4.92 0.41 8.31
N TYR A 160 -5.16 -0.79 7.77
CA TYR A 160 -4.59 -1.31 6.51
C TYR A 160 -3.08 -1.21 6.40
N GLY A 161 -2.40 -1.01 7.52
CA GLY A 161 -0.96 -0.83 7.63
C GLY A 161 -0.57 0.21 8.67
N HIS A 162 0.35 1.09 8.33
CA HIS A 162 0.82 2.19 9.18
C HIS A 162 0.17 3.51 8.72
N ASN A 163 -1.08 3.73 9.13
CA ASN A 163 -1.82 4.97 8.90
C ASN A 163 -1.52 6.03 9.98
N GLY A 164 -2.30 7.11 10.08
CA GLY A 164 -2.14 8.21 11.04
C GLY A 164 -2.34 7.85 12.51
N ALA A 165 -2.72 6.60 12.85
CA ALA A 165 -3.01 6.18 14.23
C ALA A 165 -1.85 6.39 15.21
N ASP A 166 -0.62 6.12 14.77
CA ASP A 166 0.57 6.26 15.60
C ASP A 166 0.93 7.75 15.81
N ASP A 167 0.75 8.58 14.79
CA ASP A 167 0.95 10.04 14.84
C ASP A 167 -0.09 10.69 15.76
N CYS A 168 -1.37 10.35 15.60
CA CYS A 168 -2.46 10.84 16.46
C CYS A 168 -2.24 10.46 17.94
N ALA A 169 -1.71 9.25 18.20
CA ALA A 169 -1.36 8.81 19.54
C ALA A 169 -0.19 9.61 20.14
N MET A 170 0.80 10.00 19.32
CA MET A 170 1.89 10.86 19.77
C MET A 170 1.39 12.28 20.09
N ASP A 171 0.51 12.85 19.25
CA ASP A 171 -0.13 14.14 19.51
C ASP A 171 -0.86 14.14 20.87
N ALA A 172 -1.67 13.10 21.12
CA ALA A 172 -2.39 12.95 22.37
C ALA A 172 -1.44 12.81 23.58
N ALA A 173 -0.31 12.10 23.39
CA ALA A 173 0.70 11.91 24.43
C ALA A 173 1.41 13.22 24.78
N VAL A 174 1.78 14.05 23.81
CA VAL A 174 2.37 15.38 24.00
C VAL A 174 1.42 16.27 24.80
N LEU A 175 0.17 16.37 24.37
CA LEU A 175 -0.84 17.21 25.04
C LEU A 175 -1.18 16.71 26.45
N ALA A 176 -1.29 15.39 26.67
CA ALA A 176 -1.52 14.83 28.00
C ALA A 176 -0.34 15.11 28.95
N ARG A 177 0.89 15.15 28.43
CA ARG A 177 2.08 15.51 29.21
C ARG A 177 2.08 16.99 29.58
N ALA A 178 1.64 17.87 28.68
CA ALA A 178 1.51 19.32 28.91
C ALA A 178 0.37 19.66 29.88
N TYR A 179 -0.73 18.88 29.85
CA TYR A 179 -1.90 19.09 30.72
C TYR A 179 -2.23 17.81 31.53
N PRO A 180 -1.51 17.59 32.65
CA PRO A 180 -1.61 16.34 33.43
C PRO A 180 -2.96 16.12 34.09
N LYS A 181 -3.23 14.85 34.48
CA LYS A 181 -4.40 14.38 35.25
C LYS A 181 -5.74 14.52 34.56
N THR A 182 -5.76 14.94 33.29
CA THR A 182 -6.98 15.04 32.49
C THR A 182 -6.85 14.14 31.26
N PRO A 183 -7.86 13.31 30.95
CA PRO A 183 -7.85 12.57 29.69
C PRO A 183 -7.97 13.53 28.51
N ILE A 184 -7.03 13.43 27.56
CA ILE A 184 -6.99 14.21 26.35
C ILE A 184 -7.34 13.31 25.18
N ARG A 185 -8.41 13.63 24.43
CA ARG A 185 -8.75 13.00 23.17
C ARG A 185 -8.25 13.85 22.00
N VAL A 186 -7.49 13.26 21.11
CA VAL A 186 -7.13 13.84 19.82
C VAL A 186 -7.80 13.03 18.74
N GLN A 187 -8.43 13.69 17.80
CA GLN A 187 -8.98 13.10 16.60
C GLN A 187 -8.56 13.94 15.40
N TRP A 188 -7.93 13.29 14.43
CA TRP A 188 -7.61 13.92 13.17
C TRP A 188 -8.87 14.15 12.33
N THR A 189 -8.85 15.15 11.48
CA THR A 189 -9.85 15.32 10.43
C THR A 189 -9.53 14.40 9.25
N ARG A 190 -10.43 14.30 8.28
CA ARG A 190 -10.16 13.59 7.04
C ARG A 190 -9.01 14.26 6.25
N GLU A 191 -8.98 15.57 6.25
CA GLU A 191 -7.91 16.36 5.66
C GLU A 191 -6.56 16.07 6.33
N ASP A 192 -6.50 16.08 7.67
CA ASP A 192 -5.28 15.71 8.39
C ASP A 192 -4.79 14.30 8.02
N GLU A 193 -5.71 13.34 7.89
CA GLU A 193 -5.35 11.97 7.53
C GLU A 193 -4.71 11.93 6.14
N PHE A 194 -5.37 12.48 5.12
CA PHE A 194 -4.87 12.46 3.74
C PHE A 194 -3.61 13.31 3.51
N LEU A 195 -3.46 14.43 4.21
CA LEU A 195 -2.27 15.27 4.06
C LEU A 195 -1.04 14.70 4.79
N HIS A 196 -1.25 13.94 5.87
CA HIS A 196 -0.16 13.69 6.82
C HIS A 196 0.07 12.22 7.17
N GLU A 197 -0.83 11.28 6.83
CA GLU A 197 -0.54 9.86 7.02
C GLU A 197 0.66 9.42 6.17
N PRO A 198 1.41 8.38 6.57
CA PRO A 198 2.40 7.79 5.67
C PRO A 198 1.69 6.99 4.58
N TYR A 199 2.04 7.24 3.33
CA TYR A 199 1.44 6.58 2.16
C TYR A 199 2.04 5.20 1.87
N GLY A 200 1.29 4.34 1.17
CA GLY A 200 1.82 3.19 0.46
C GLY A 200 2.69 3.67 -0.70
N SER A 201 3.93 3.19 -0.76
CA SER A 201 4.94 3.68 -1.70
C SER A 201 4.56 3.44 -3.14
N ALA A 202 4.76 4.45 -3.98
CA ALA A 202 4.72 4.28 -5.44
C ALA A 202 5.86 3.36 -5.91
N MET A 203 5.66 2.67 -7.02
CA MET A 203 6.62 1.69 -7.55
C MET A 203 6.68 1.76 -9.07
N GLN A 204 7.89 1.54 -9.62
CA GLN A 204 8.09 1.18 -11.01
C GLN A 204 8.78 -0.18 -11.07
N VAL A 205 8.30 -1.05 -11.95
CA VAL A 205 8.81 -2.42 -12.11
C VAL A 205 9.14 -2.66 -13.58
N ARG A 206 10.36 -3.09 -13.87
CA ARG A 206 10.76 -3.57 -15.19
C ARG A 206 10.89 -5.06 -15.15
N VAL A 207 10.19 -5.75 -16.05
CA VAL A 207 10.31 -7.19 -16.21
C VAL A 207 10.78 -7.50 -17.63
N LYS A 208 11.73 -8.42 -17.77
CA LYS A 208 12.22 -8.94 -19.04
C LYS A 208 12.25 -10.47 -18.97
N ALA A 209 11.90 -11.14 -20.06
CA ALA A 209 12.05 -12.59 -20.16
C ALA A 209 12.48 -13.04 -21.54
N MET A 210 13.11 -14.21 -21.57
CA MET A 210 13.45 -14.94 -22.78
C MET A 210 12.71 -16.28 -22.79
N LEU A 211 11.98 -16.55 -23.88
CA LEU A 211 11.33 -17.82 -24.14
C LEU A 211 12.24 -18.71 -24.97
N GLY A 212 12.31 -19.98 -24.62
CA GLY A 212 12.87 -21.03 -25.46
C GLY A 212 11.91 -21.46 -26.58
N GLY A 213 12.41 -22.25 -27.53
CA GLY A 213 11.64 -22.69 -28.69
C GLY A 213 10.40 -23.54 -28.38
N ASN A 214 10.27 -24.04 -27.15
CA ASN A 214 9.12 -24.79 -26.64
C ASN A 214 8.13 -23.94 -25.81
N GLY A 215 8.34 -22.61 -25.77
CA GLY A 215 7.54 -21.69 -24.96
C GLY A 215 7.88 -21.67 -23.47
N GLN A 216 8.95 -22.33 -23.02
CA GLN A 216 9.43 -22.29 -21.64
C GLN A 216 10.19 -20.99 -21.38
N ILE A 217 10.00 -20.37 -20.21
CA ILE A 217 10.79 -19.20 -19.77
C ILE A 217 12.17 -19.71 -19.35
N ILE A 218 13.22 -19.24 -20.02
CA ILE A 218 14.61 -19.61 -19.74
C ILE A 218 15.26 -18.59 -18.81
N HIS A 219 15.08 -17.31 -19.11
CA HIS A 219 15.64 -16.21 -18.33
C HIS A 219 14.56 -15.23 -17.91
N TRP A 220 14.71 -14.72 -16.69
CA TRP A 220 13.82 -13.73 -16.10
C TRP A 220 14.64 -12.65 -15.39
N LEU A 221 14.40 -11.40 -15.72
CA LEU A 221 14.95 -10.24 -15.02
C LEU A 221 13.80 -9.40 -14.45
N HIS A 222 13.90 -9.06 -13.17
CA HIS A 222 12.94 -8.22 -12.47
C HIS A 222 13.69 -7.12 -11.71
N ASP A 223 13.58 -5.89 -12.17
CA ASP A 223 14.07 -4.71 -11.47
C ASP A 223 12.90 -3.94 -10.88
N VAL A 224 12.98 -3.55 -9.59
CA VAL A 224 11.94 -2.78 -8.92
C VAL A 224 12.52 -1.54 -8.24
N TRP A 225 11.98 -0.37 -8.57
CA TRP A 225 12.28 0.93 -7.95
C TRP A 225 11.12 1.34 -7.04
N SER A 226 11.43 1.75 -5.82
CA SER A 226 10.43 2.24 -4.87
C SER A 226 11.07 2.96 -3.70
N HIS A 227 10.25 3.66 -2.94
CA HIS A 227 10.59 4.18 -1.62
C HIS A 227 10.42 3.09 -0.54
N ARG A 228 10.78 3.44 0.71
CA ARG A 228 10.64 2.51 1.85
C ARG A 228 9.19 2.12 2.10
N HIS A 229 8.94 0.84 2.32
CA HIS A 229 7.63 0.31 2.69
C HIS A 229 7.47 0.08 4.21
N THR A 230 8.43 0.51 5.02
CA THR A 230 8.41 0.30 6.47
C THR A 230 9.16 1.43 7.17
N GLN A 231 8.40 2.43 7.60
CA GLN A 231 8.91 3.52 8.46
C GLN A 231 8.10 3.58 9.76
N ARG A 232 7.86 2.42 10.37
CA ARG A 232 7.14 2.33 11.64
C ARG A 232 7.95 2.93 12.80
N PRO A 233 7.29 3.36 13.91
CA PRO A 233 7.98 3.87 15.10
C PRO A 233 8.99 2.91 15.70
N GLY A 234 9.85 3.41 16.60
CA GLY A 234 10.73 2.62 17.43
C GLY A 234 12.11 2.31 16.83
N HIS A 235 12.49 2.91 15.71
CA HIS A 235 13.83 2.80 15.14
C HIS A 235 14.88 3.57 15.97
N VAL A 236 16.07 3.00 16.11
CA VAL A 236 17.16 3.62 16.85
C VAL A 236 17.81 4.81 16.13
N SER A 237 17.72 4.86 14.81
CA SER A 237 18.35 5.87 13.96
C SER A 237 17.60 7.22 13.89
N GLY A 238 16.42 7.33 14.48
CA GLY A 238 15.61 8.53 14.44
C GLY A 238 14.14 8.25 14.76
N VAL A 239 13.26 9.22 14.51
CA VAL A 239 11.83 9.14 14.79
C VAL A 239 11.02 9.08 13.50
N SER A 240 9.90 8.37 13.55
CA SER A 240 9.00 8.20 12.42
C SER A 240 7.76 9.10 12.53
N LEU A 241 7.41 9.53 13.76
CA LEU A 241 6.19 10.30 14.05
C LEU A 241 6.37 11.79 13.81
N LEU A 242 5.32 12.46 13.33
CA LEU A 242 5.34 13.87 12.97
C LEU A 242 5.66 14.77 14.16
N ALA A 243 4.89 14.69 15.25
CA ALA A 243 5.09 15.52 16.43
C ALA A 243 6.51 15.37 17.00
N ALA A 244 7.09 14.18 16.94
CA ALA A 244 8.47 13.93 17.38
C ALA A 244 9.54 14.70 16.58
N ARG A 245 9.20 15.16 15.38
CA ARG A 245 10.07 15.99 14.53
C ARG A 245 9.81 17.48 14.67
N GLN A 246 8.71 17.84 15.33
CA GLN A 246 8.23 19.22 15.47
C GLN A 246 8.50 19.81 16.86
N ILE A 247 8.53 18.99 17.90
CA ILE A 247 8.82 19.45 19.28
C ILE A 247 10.30 19.83 19.44
N ASP A 248 10.59 20.70 20.42
CA ASP A 248 11.95 21.14 20.74
C ASP A 248 12.49 20.39 21.99
N PRO A 249 13.68 19.76 21.90
CA PRO A 249 14.52 19.61 20.72
C PRO A 249 13.94 18.61 19.69
N SER A 250 13.95 18.97 18.43
CA SER A 250 13.49 18.09 17.36
C SER A 250 14.45 16.92 17.16
N LEU A 251 13.90 15.74 16.89
CA LEU A 251 14.68 14.54 16.61
C LEU A 251 14.75 14.26 15.10
N PRO A 252 15.88 13.71 14.61
CA PRO A 252 16.04 13.45 13.19
C PRO A 252 15.05 12.37 12.71
N ALA A 253 14.59 12.49 11.47
CA ALA A 253 13.75 11.48 10.84
C ALA A 253 14.48 10.13 10.76
N ALA A 254 13.77 9.05 11.07
CA ALA A 254 14.30 7.71 10.91
C ALA A 254 14.51 7.37 9.43
N LYS A 255 15.63 6.73 9.11
CA LYS A 255 15.94 6.18 7.78
C LYS A 255 16.22 4.68 7.92
N PRO A 256 15.19 3.86 8.23
CA PRO A 256 15.40 2.43 8.37
C PRO A 256 15.84 1.82 7.03
N PRO A 257 16.66 0.76 7.02
CA PRO A 257 16.92 -0.02 5.82
C PRO A 257 15.61 -0.65 5.31
N ASP A 258 15.60 -1.05 4.04
CA ASP A 258 14.48 -1.87 3.55
C ASP A 258 14.43 -3.22 4.28
N VAL A 259 13.23 -3.80 4.40
CA VAL A 259 13.05 -5.09 5.08
C VAL A 259 13.79 -6.18 4.33
N PRO A 260 14.69 -6.93 5.00
CA PRO A 260 15.46 -7.98 4.34
C PRO A 260 14.58 -9.15 3.90
N MET A 261 15.06 -9.88 2.90
CA MET A 261 14.44 -11.14 2.50
C MET A 261 14.58 -12.19 3.62
N PRO A 262 13.64 -13.13 3.74
CA PRO A 262 12.54 -13.46 2.83
C PRO A 262 11.27 -12.60 2.99
N ASN A 263 11.19 -11.78 4.02
CA ASN A 263 9.99 -10.94 4.21
C ASN A 263 9.86 -9.83 3.17
N GLY A 264 10.95 -9.16 2.83
CA GLY A 264 11.02 -8.08 1.87
C GLY A 264 10.14 -6.87 2.20
N GLY A 265 10.55 -5.69 1.78
CA GLY A 265 9.72 -4.48 1.70
C GLY A 265 9.41 -4.21 0.24
N ILE A 266 10.33 -3.53 -0.45
CA ILE A 266 10.27 -3.27 -1.89
C ILE A 266 10.20 -4.57 -2.70
N ALA A 267 11.08 -5.53 -2.37
CA ALA A 267 11.20 -6.79 -3.08
C ALA A 267 10.24 -7.90 -2.61
N ARG A 268 9.22 -7.58 -1.79
CA ARG A 268 8.22 -8.58 -1.40
C ARG A 268 7.51 -9.13 -2.62
N ASN A 269 7.58 -10.45 -2.82
CA ASN A 269 7.06 -11.14 -4.02
C ASN A 269 7.69 -10.72 -5.35
N ALA A 270 8.89 -10.12 -5.37
CA ALA A 270 9.59 -9.82 -6.62
C ALA A 270 10.20 -11.09 -7.27
N ILE A 271 10.45 -12.14 -6.49
CA ILE A 271 10.84 -13.45 -7.02
C ILE A 271 9.56 -14.19 -7.45
N PRO A 272 9.40 -14.54 -8.75
CA PRO A 272 8.23 -15.25 -9.24
C PRO A 272 8.13 -16.66 -8.63
N ILE A 273 6.90 -17.15 -8.47
CA ILE A 273 6.63 -18.51 -7.92
C ILE A 273 6.97 -19.62 -8.91
N TYR A 274 7.22 -19.26 -10.15
CA TYR A 274 7.39 -20.18 -11.27
C TYR A 274 8.77 -20.80 -11.32
N ASN A 275 8.85 -22.03 -11.84
CA ASN A 275 10.11 -22.72 -12.13
C ASN A 275 10.74 -22.14 -13.38
N ILE A 276 11.73 -21.28 -13.20
CA ILE A 276 12.49 -20.62 -14.25
C ILE A 276 13.97 -20.90 -13.98
N GLU A 277 14.72 -21.24 -15.01
CA GLU A 277 16.11 -21.67 -14.86
C GLU A 277 17.01 -20.57 -14.32
N ASP A 278 16.93 -19.35 -14.87
CA ASP A 278 17.72 -18.19 -14.46
C ASP A 278 16.79 -17.04 -14.06
N VAL A 279 16.67 -16.78 -12.76
CA VAL A 279 15.88 -15.69 -12.18
C VAL A 279 16.79 -14.66 -11.55
N ARG A 280 16.75 -13.45 -12.06
CA ARG A 280 17.51 -12.30 -11.57
C ARG A 280 16.58 -11.22 -11.08
N VAL A 281 16.70 -10.88 -9.81
CA VAL A 281 15.86 -9.86 -9.15
C VAL A 281 16.75 -8.83 -8.49
N ARG A 282 16.50 -7.56 -8.77
CA ARG A 282 17.22 -6.43 -8.20
C ARG A 282 16.23 -5.38 -7.70
N LYS A 283 16.47 -4.86 -6.53
CA LYS A 283 15.73 -3.73 -5.96
C LYS A 283 16.55 -2.45 -5.99
N HIS A 284 15.87 -1.34 -6.12
CA HIS A 284 16.42 0.01 -6.14
C HIS A 284 15.65 0.86 -5.14
N LEU A 285 16.27 1.14 -3.99
CA LEU A 285 15.70 2.00 -2.95
C LEU A 285 15.96 3.46 -3.30
N LEU A 286 14.91 4.20 -3.63
CA LEU A 286 14.97 5.62 -3.92
C LEU A 286 15.33 6.43 -2.67
N ALA A 287 16.20 7.43 -2.84
CA ALA A 287 16.81 8.17 -1.73
C ALA A 287 15.82 9.11 -1.03
N THR A 288 14.94 9.76 -1.79
CA THR A 288 13.97 10.76 -1.30
C THR A 288 12.56 10.39 -1.75
N ALA A 289 11.57 10.76 -0.94
CA ALA A 289 10.16 10.62 -1.27
C ALA A 289 9.47 11.97 -1.03
N PRO A 290 8.55 12.37 -1.92
CA PRO A 290 7.83 13.65 -1.79
C PRO A 290 6.83 13.64 -0.62
N VAL A 291 6.43 12.47 -0.16
CA VAL A 291 5.56 12.23 1.00
C VAL A 291 6.17 11.20 1.94
N ARG A 292 5.70 11.16 3.18
CA ARG A 292 6.06 10.05 4.08
C ARG A 292 5.51 8.74 3.52
N THR A 293 6.32 7.68 3.55
CA THR A 293 5.90 6.36 3.07
C THR A 293 6.05 5.32 4.16
N SER A 294 5.13 4.37 4.24
CA SER A 294 5.23 3.23 5.14
C SER A 294 4.40 2.03 4.67
N SER A 295 4.13 1.10 5.59
CA SER A 295 3.44 -0.15 5.29
C SER A 295 1.99 0.09 4.93
N LEU A 296 1.64 -0.08 3.67
CA LEU A 296 0.28 -0.32 3.21
C LEU A 296 0.10 -1.83 3.02
N ARG A 297 -1.11 -2.36 3.19
CA ARG A 297 -1.46 -3.79 3.04
C ARG A 297 -0.79 -4.39 1.80
N SER A 298 -0.07 -5.49 1.96
CA SER A 298 0.79 -6.18 0.98
C SER A 298 2.16 -5.55 0.69
N LEU A 299 2.45 -4.31 1.07
CA LEU A 299 3.73 -3.65 0.77
C LEU A 299 4.08 -3.70 -0.72
N GLY A 300 5.32 -4.12 -1.06
CA GLY A 300 5.78 -4.27 -2.44
C GLY A 300 5.09 -5.41 -3.22
N ALA A 301 4.47 -6.37 -2.52
CA ALA A 301 3.83 -7.51 -3.19
C ALA A 301 2.72 -7.10 -4.16
N TYR A 302 1.95 -6.05 -3.85
CA TYR A 302 0.89 -5.57 -4.74
C TYR A 302 1.44 -5.19 -6.12
N GLY A 303 2.47 -4.35 -6.19
CA GLY A 303 3.08 -3.94 -7.45
C GLY A 303 3.91 -5.04 -8.13
N ASN A 304 4.66 -5.84 -7.35
CA ASN A 304 5.47 -6.91 -7.91
C ASN A 304 4.61 -8.03 -8.51
N ILE A 305 3.54 -8.46 -7.83
CA ILE A 305 2.65 -9.51 -8.36
C ILE A 305 1.85 -8.96 -9.56
N PHE A 306 1.40 -7.70 -9.51
CA PHE A 306 0.79 -7.04 -10.66
C PHE A 306 1.68 -7.15 -11.90
N ALA A 307 2.96 -6.78 -11.77
CA ALA A 307 3.91 -6.85 -12.87
C ALA A 307 4.18 -8.30 -13.32
N ILE A 308 4.45 -9.21 -12.38
CA ILE A 308 4.76 -10.62 -12.70
C ILE A 308 3.59 -11.28 -13.41
N GLU A 309 2.38 -11.18 -12.86
CA GLU A 309 1.23 -11.91 -13.36
C GLU A 309 0.65 -11.33 -14.65
N SER A 310 0.74 -10.01 -14.84
CA SER A 310 0.44 -9.38 -16.13
C SER A 310 1.45 -9.79 -17.19
N PHE A 311 2.75 -9.84 -16.83
CA PHE A 311 3.80 -10.25 -17.76
C PHE A 311 3.75 -11.73 -18.11
N MET A 312 3.35 -12.61 -17.17
CA MET A 312 3.09 -14.03 -17.45
C MET A 312 1.98 -14.22 -18.48
N ASP A 313 0.96 -13.37 -18.46
CA ASP A 313 -0.13 -13.37 -19.44
C ASP A 313 0.35 -12.90 -20.82
N GLU A 314 1.21 -11.87 -20.86
CA GLU A 314 1.86 -11.40 -22.09
C GLU A 314 2.77 -12.47 -22.72
N LEU A 315 3.50 -13.22 -21.90
CA LEU A 315 4.34 -14.32 -22.37
C LEU A 315 3.53 -15.54 -22.85
N ALA A 316 2.38 -15.78 -22.24
CA ALA A 316 1.44 -16.82 -22.70
C ALA A 316 0.92 -16.49 -24.11
N GLU A 317 0.59 -15.21 -24.35
CA GLU A 317 0.20 -14.69 -25.67
C GLU A 317 1.34 -14.85 -26.71
N ASP A 318 2.57 -14.45 -26.35
CA ASP A 318 3.75 -14.65 -27.22
C ASP A 318 4.01 -16.11 -27.57
N ALA A 319 3.73 -17.01 -26.63
CA ALA A 319 3.88 -18.46 -26.82
C ALA A 319 2.70 -19.11 -27.56
N GLY A 320 1.58 -18.39 -27.74
CA GLY A 320 0.34 -18.93 -28.31
C GLY A 320 -0.30 -20.00 -27.42
N ILE A 321 -0.19 -19.88 -26.09
CA ILE A 321 -0.66 -20.84 -25.10
C ILE A 321 -1.71 -20.16 -24.21
N ASP A 322 -2.74 -20.91 -23.81
CA ASP A 322 -3.72 -20.45 -22.84
C ASP A 322 -3.05 -19.96 -21.54
N SER A 323 -3.57 -18.90 -20.95
CA SER A 323 -2.99 -18.22 -19.80
C SER A 323 -2.86 -19.10 -18.56
N ILE A 324 -3.85 -19.97 -18.28
CA ILE A 324 -3.78 -20.95 -17.18
C ILE A 324 -2.83 -22.08 -17.52
N GLU A 325 -2.92 -22.63 -18.73
CA GLU A 325 -2.04 -23.70 -19.18
C GLU A 325 -0.56 -23.27 -19.18
N PHE A 326 -0.26 -22.03 -19.60
CA PHE A 326 1.10 -21.47 -19.55
C PHE A 326 1.62 -21.43 -18.11
N ARG A 327 0.80 -20.97 -17.15
CA ARG A 327 1.17 -20.95 -15.72
C ARG A 327 1.39 -22.38 -15.19
N LEU A 328 0.50 -23.31 -15.51
CA LEU A 328 0.62 -24.71 -15.08
C LEU A 328 1.90 -25.39 -15.59
N ARG A 329 2.36 -25.06 -16.80
CA ARG A 329 3.64 -25.58 -17.35
C ARG A 329 4.86 -25.10 -16.57
N HIS A 330 4.78 -23.92 -15.97
CA HIS A 330 5.88 -23.31 -15.20
C HIS A 330 5.75 -23.52 -13.68
N LEU A 331 4.68 -24.13 -13.17
CA LEU A 331 4.46 -24.37 -11.74
C LEU A 331 4.98 -25.73 -11.29
N GLY A 332 5.98 -25.74 -10.38
CA GLY A 332 6.43 -26.93 -9.67
C GLY A 332 5.77 -27.11 -8.28
N ASP A 333 5.25 -26.03 -7.69
CA ASP A 333 4.60 -26.07 -6.38
C ASP A 333 3.18 -26.67 -6.49
N ALA A 334 2.97 -27.83 -5.88
CA ALA A 334 1.70 -28.55 -5.95
C ALA A 334 0.53 -27.75 -5.33
N ARG A 335 0.77 -26.93 -4.29
CA ARG A 335 -0.27 -26.10 -3.67
C ARG A 335 -0.68 -24.95 -4.59
N ALA A 336 0.29 -24.33 -5.25
CA ALA A 336 0.04 -23.29 -6.26
C ALA A 336 -0.78 -23.85 -7.43
N ARG A 337 -0.42 -25.06 -7.92
CA ARG A 337 -1.19 -25.75 -8.97
C ARG A 337 -2.64 -26.00 -8.55
N MET A 338 -2.85 -26.48 -7.32
CA MET A 338 -4.19 -26.82 -6.83
C MET A 338 -5.12 -25.61 -6.70
N VAL A 339 -4.63 -24.45 -6.22
CA VAL A 339 -5.46 -23.24 -6.18
C VAL A 339 -5.76 -22.71 -7.58
N LEU A 340 -4.84 -22.88 -8.53
CA LEU A 340 -5.05 -22.48 -9.92
C LEU A 340 -6.06 -23.40 -10.64
N GLU A 341 -5.95 -24.72 -10.45
CA GLU A 341 -6.89 -25.71 -10.99
C GLU A 341 -8.29 -25.57 -10.37
N ASP A 342 -8.38 -25.23 -9.07
CA ASP A 342 -9.66 -25.01 -8.39
C ASP A 342 -10.35 -23.73 -8.86
N VAL A 343 -9.61 -22.61 -8.98
CA VAL A 343 -10.20 -21.35 -9.50
C VAL A 343 -10.63 -21.50 -10.96
N MET A 344 -9.88 -22.23 -11.78
CA MET A 344 -10.26 -22.59 -13.16
C MET A 344 -11.62 -23.30 -13.19
N LYS A 345 -11.82 -24.27 -12.27
CA LYS A 345 -13.06 -25.03 -12.20
C LYS A 345 -14.25 -24.19 -11.74
N ILE A 346 -14.11 -23.42 -10.65
CA ILE A 346 -15.22 -22.63 -10.08
C ILE A 346 -15.62 -21.46 -10.94
N SER A 347 -14.68 -20.89 -11.74
CA SER A 347 -14.95 -19.82 -12.70
C SER A 347 -15.47 -20.33 -14.05
N SER A 348 -15.48 -21.65 -14.27
CA SER A 348 -15.77 -22.24 -15.58
C SER A 348 -14.88 -21.67 -16.68
N TRP A 349 -13.56 -21.49 -16.38
CA TRP A 349 -12.59 -20.91 -17.31
C TRP A 349 -12.61 -21.63 -18.65
N GLU A 350 -12.94 -20.89 -19.68
CA GLU A 350 -12.80 -21.32 -21.06
C GLU A 350 -11.53 -20.70 -21.63
N SER A 351 -10.76 -21.49 -22.41
CA SER A 351 -9.53 -21.00 -23.00
C SER A 351 -9.78 -19.70 -23.77
N CYS A 352 -9.23 -18.60 -23.27
CA CYS A 352 -9.37 -17.28 -23.87
C CYS A 352 -8.53 -17.10 -25.15
N GLN A 353 -8.50 -18.07 -26.03
CA GLN A 353 -8.20 -17.79 -27.44
C GLN A 353 -9.42 -17.09 -28.02
N SER A 354 -9.49 -15.80 -27.69
CA SER A 354 -10.62 -14.94 -27.86
C SER A 354 -11.18 -14.99 -29.28
N ASP A 355 -12.36 -15.54 -29.43
CA ASP A 355 -13.29 -14.85 -30.27
C ASP A 355 -13.65 -13.53 -29.54
N ARG A 356 -13.01 -12.42 -29.92
CA ARG A 356 -13.38 -11.04 -29.49
C ARG A 356 -14.80 -10.67 -29.92
N SER A 357 -15.67 -11.65 -30.04
CA SER A 357 -17.01 -11.59 -30.62
C SER A 357 -18.11 -11.28 -29.61
N ASP A 358 -17.81 -11.25 -28.30
CA ASP A 358 -18.81 -10.91 -27.28
C ASP A 358 -18.93 -9.39 -27.06
N ILE A 359 -18.84 -8.61 -28.14
CA ILE A 359 -19.20 -7.19 -28.11
C ILE A 359 -20.71 -7.10 -28.29
N GLU A 360 -21.43 -7.05 -27.19
CA GLU A 360 -22.86 -6.70 -27.19
C GLU A 360 -23.00 -5.17 -27.23
N GLY A 361 -23.12 -4.60 -28.42
CA GLY A 361 -23.18 -3.15 -28.60
C GLY A 361 -21.83 -2.46 -28.32
N GLU A 362 -21.80 -1.50 -27.37
CA GLU A 362 -20.60 -0.74 -26.97
C GLU A 362 -19.85 -1.35 -25.76
N ILE A 363 -20.26 -2.52 -25.26
CA ILE A 363 -19.68 -3.17 -24.08
C ILE A 363 -18.87 -4.38 -24.51
N ALA A 364 -17.57 -4.35 -24.18
CA ALA A 364 -16.68 -5.50 -24.34
C ALA A 364 -16.55 -6.25 -22.99
N ARG A 365 -16.55 -7.59 -23.03
CA ARG A 365 -16.33 -8.43 -21.86
C ARG A 365 -15.00 -9.14 -21.97
N GLY A 366 -14.37 -9.37 -20.80
CA GLY A 366 -13.12 -10.12 -20.75
C GLY A 366 -12.91 -10.77 -19.40
N THR A 367 -12.16 -11.86 -19.42
CA THR A 367 -11.73 -12.60 -18.23
C THR A 367 -10.22 -12.60 -18.12
N GLY A 368 -9.70 -12.59 -16.88
CA GLY A 368 -8.27 -12.63 -16.62
C GLY A 368 -7.96 -13.41 -15.36
N VAL A 369 -6.79 -14.04 -15.33
CA VAL A 369 -6.32 -14.89 -14.23
C VAL A 369 -5.00 -14.38 -13.67
N ALA A 370 -4.79 -14.59 -12.36
CA ALA A 370 -3.51 -14.37 -11.70
C ALA A 370 -3.38 -15.26 -10.45
N LEU A 371 -2.14 -15.47 -10.00
CA LEU A 371 -1.80 -16.35 -8.90
C LEU A 371 -0.66 -15.77 -8.07
N ALA A 372 -0.67 -15.96 -6.76
CA ALA A 372 0.50 -15.71 -5.92
C ALA A 372 0.54 -16.61 -4.69
N ARG A 373 1.76 -16.82 -4.16
CA ARG A 373 2.01 -17.21 -2.79
C ARG A 373 2.54 -16.01 -2.04
N TYR A 374 1.75 -15.44 -1.14
CA TYR A 374 2.15 -14.24 -0.41
C TYR A 374 3.44 -14.44 0.39
N LYS A 375 4.40 -13.51 0.27
CA LYS A 375 5.72 -13.57 0.94
C LYS A 375 6.57 -14.82 0.62
N GLY A 376 6.22 -15.62 -0.36
CA GLY A 376 6.87 -16.93 -0.57
C GLY A 376 6.66 -17.95 0.55
N SER A 377 5.98 -17.59 1.65
CA SER A 377 5.74 -18.44 2.82
C SER A 377 4.31 -18.37 3.38
N GLY A 378 3.50 -17.44 2.91
CA GLY A 378 2.10 -17.24 3.31
C GLY A 378 1.10 -18.07 2.50
N CYS A 379 -0.14 -17.57 2.46
CA CYS A 379 -1.22 -18.21 1.70
C CYS A 379 -0.97 -18.19 0.20
N TYR A 380 -1.54 -19.19 -0.47
CA TYR A 380 -1.67 -19.22 -1.93
C TYR A 380 -3.05 -18.69 -2.30
N VAL A 381 -3.11 -17.82 -3.28
CA VAL A 381 -4.37 -17.25 -3.78
C VAL A 381 -4.30 -17.21 -5.30
N ALA A 382 -5.27 -17.83 -5.95
CA ALA A 382 -5.52 -17.69 -7.38
C ALA A 382 -6.84 -16.97 -7.58
N VAL A 383 -6.89 -16.04 -8.54
CA VAL A 383 -8.03 -15.18 -8.81
C VAL A 383 -8.34 -15.21 -10.30
N VAL A 384 -9.63 -15.33 -10.63
CA VAL A 384 -10.17 -15.05 -11.96
C VAL A 384 -11.12 -13.86 -11.83
N CYS A 385 -10.98 -12.89 -12.72
CA CYS A 385 -11.85 -11.71 -12.79
C CYS A 385 -12.60 -11.67 -14.12
N GLU A 386 -13.86 -11.24 -14.08
CA GLU A 386 -14.65 -10.86 -15.24
C GLU A 386 -14.90 -9.36 -15.21
N VAL A 387 -14.60 -8.67 -16.31
CA VAL A 387 -14.84 -7.24 -16.47
C VAL A 387 -15.76 -6.94 -17.64
N GLU A 388 -16.51 -5.84 -17.51
CA GLU A 388 -17.17 -5.14 -18.59
C GLU A 388 -16.42 -3.82 -18.83
N ALA A 389 -15.97 -3.61 -20.07
CA ALA A 389 -15.27 -2.42 -20.49
C ALA A 389 -16.10 -1.67 -21.55
N SER A 390 -16.32 -0.39 -21.29
CA SER A 390 -16.97 0.56 -22.19
C SER A 390 -16.25 1.90 -22.08
N GLN A 391 -16.92 2.99 -21.74
CA GLN A 391 -16.31 4.25 -21.33
C GLN A 391 -15.60 4.12 -19.94
N THR A 392 -16.01 3.14 -19.15
CA THR A 392 -15.43 2.80 -17.84
C THR A 392 -15.25 1.30 -17.73
N ILE A 393 -14.32 0.88 -16.87
CA ILE A 393 -14.12 -0.53 -16.54
C ILE A 393 -14.97 -0.85 -15.31
N LYS A 394 -15.79 -1.91 -15.40
CA LYS A 394 -16.59 -2.45 -14.30
C LYS A 394 -16.17 -3.88 -14.00
N LEU A 395 -15.73 -4.12 -12.77
CA LEU A 395 -15.48 -5.47 -12.29
C LEU A 395 -16.82 -6.12 -11.94
N ARG A 396 -17.18 -7.21 -12.62
CA ARG A 396 -18.48 -7.87 -12.48
C ARG A 396 -18.47 -9.02 -11.51
N HIS A 397 -17.49 -9.90 -11.69
CA HIS A 397 -17.39 -11.12 -10.90
C HIS A 397 -15.92 -11.43 -10.61
N VAL A 398 -15.68 -11.95 -9.42
CA VAL A 398 -14.36 -12.43 -8.99
C VAL A 398 -14.51 -13.80 -8.35
N TRP A 399 -13.81 -14.78 -8.89
CA TRP A 399 -13.64 -16.08 -8.28
C TRP A 399 -12.25 -16.14 -7.66
N ALA A 400 -12.16 -16.63 -6.44
CA ALA A 400 -10.90 -16.79 -5.75
C ALA A 400 -10.80 -18.20 -5.13
N SER A 401 -9.65 -18.85 -5.31
CA SER A 401 -9.30 -20.07 -4.58
C SER A 401 -8.13 -19.79 -3.66
N VAL A 402 -8.24 -20.20 -2.39
CA VAL A 402 -7.24 -19.89 -1.35
C VAL A 402 -6.83 -21.15 -0.58
N ASP A 403 -5.53 -21.30 -0.35
CA ASP A 403 -4.94 -22.29 0.54
C ASP A 403 -4.15 -21.60 1.65
N VAL A 404 -4.67 -21.67 2.88
CA VAL A 404 -4.05 -21.14 4.11
C VAL A 404 -3.45 -22.23 5.00
N GLY A 405 -3.27 -23.45 4.48
CA GLY A 405 -2.99 -24.62 5.30
C GLY A 405 -4.22 -25.00 6.14
N ARG A 406 -4.04 -25.29 7.44
CA ARG A 406 -5.17 -25.53 8.34
C ARG A 406 -6.03 -24.27 8.47
N VAL A 407 -7.31 -24.41 8.19
CA VAL A 407 -8.30 -23.34 8.35
C VAL A 407 -8.72 -23.26 9.82
N ILE A 408 -8.41 -22.15 10.50
CA ILE A 408 -8.79 -21.93 11.91
C ILE A 408 -10.16 -21.27 11.99
N SER A 409 -10.42 -20.28 11.14
CA SER A 409 -11.69 -19.55 11.06
C SER A 409 -12.10 -19.41 9.59
N PRO A 410 -12.99 -20.23 9.08
CA PRO A 410 -13.42 -20.15 7.69
C PRO A 410 -13.99 -18.79 7.30
N ASP A 411 -14.87 -18.24 8.15
CA ASP A 411 -15.47 -16.91 7.93
C ASP A 411 -14.41 -15.80 7.97
N GLY A 412 -13.42 -15.91 8.89
CA GLY A 412 -12.30 -14.98 8.96
C GLY A 412 -11.42 -15.03 7.71
N VAL A 413 -11.13 -16.23 7.17
CA VAL A 413 -10.38 -16.38 5.92
C VAL A 413 -11.17 -15.75 4.77
N ARG A 414 -12.46 -16.09 4.63
CA ARG A 414 -13.34 -15.53 3.60
C ARG A 414 -13.37 -14.01 3.65
N ALA A 415 -13.65 -13.42 4.81
CA ALA A 415 -13.70 -11.97 4.99
C ALA A 415 -12.37 -11.27 4.64
N GLN A 416 -11.21 -11.90 4.93
CA GLN A 416 -9.90 -11.34 4.56
C GLN A 416 -9.66 -11.40 3.04
N ILE A 417 -10.10 -12.45 2.37
CA ILE A 417 -9.96 -12.58 0.92
C ILE A 417 -10.92 -11.62 0.21
N GLU A 418 -12.20 -11.58 0.57
CA GLU A 418 -13.20 -10.65 0.02
C GLU A 418 -12.78 -9.19 0.23
N GLY A 419 -12.40 -8.82 1.45
CA GLY A 419 -11.91 -7.47 1.74
C GLY A 419 -10.59 -7.14 1.04
N GLY A 420 -9.73 -8.12 0.78
CA GLY A 420 -8.52 -7.96 -0.02
C GLY A 420 -8.82 -7.73 -1.50
N ILE A 421 -9.79 -8.45 -2.06
CA ILE A 421 -10.26 -8.29 -3.45
C ILE A 421 -10.89 -6.91 -3.64
N ILE A 422 -11.82 -6.50 -2.78
CA ILE A 422 -12.51 -5.19 -2.87
C ILE A 422 -11.49 -4.05 -2.79
N GLN A 423 -10.58 -4.10 -1.83
CA GLN A 423 -9.55 -3.07 -1.66
C GLN A 423 -8.59 -3.03 -2.87
N SER A 424 -8.17 -4.19 -3.36
CA SER A 424 -7.33 -4.26 -4.55
C SER A 424 -8.04 -3.75 -5.80
N ALA A 425 -9.32 -4.08 -5.98
CA ALA A 425 -10.14 -3.57 -7.08
C ALA A 425 -10.23 -2.03 -7.03
N SER A 426 -10.43 -1.47 -5.84
CA SER A 426 -10.45 -0.02 -5.63
C SER A 426 -9.11 0.62 -6.03
N TRP A 427 -7.99 0.11 -5.54
CA TRP A 427 -6.65 0.58 -5.90
C TRP A 427 -6.35 0.45 -7.40
N THR A 428 -6.79 -0.66 -7.99
CA THR A 428 -6.52 -0.98 -9.39
C THR A 428 -7.31 -0.10 -10.35
N LEU A 429 -8.53 0.28 -9.99
CA LEU A 429 -9.44 0.97 -10.91
C LEU A 429 -9.57 2.47 -10.65
N LYS A 430 -9.28 2.96 -9.42
CA LYS A 430 -9.65 4.31 -9.01
C LYS A 430 -8.60 5.07 -8.18
N GLU A 431 -7.93 4.39 -7.25
CA GLU A 431 -7.20 5.09 -6.18
C GLU A 431 -5.79 5.51 -6.59
N GLN A 432 -5.55 6.79 -6.49
CA GLN A 432 -4.24 7.42 -6.69
C GLN A 432 -4.17 8.67 -5.82
N ALA A 433 -3.12 8.79 -5.03
CA ALA A 433 -2.84 10.05 -4.36
C ALA A 433 -2.16 11.02 -5.33
N LEU A 434 -2.75 12.20 -5.49
CA LEU A 434 -2.07 13.30 -6.18
C LEU A 434 -0.99 13.84 -5.24
N VAL A 435 0.26 13.76 -5.70
CA VAL A 435 1.45 14.19 -4.95
C VAL A 435 2.24 15.14 -5.82
N GLU A 436 2.74 16.21 -5.21
CA GLU A 436 3.66 17.18 -5.82
C GLU A 436 4.94 17.25 -4.98
N GLY A 437 5.95 18.03 -5.40
CA GLY A 437 7.23 18.13 -4.70
C GLY A 437 7.12 18.63 -3.25
N ASP A 438 6.05 19.34 -2.91
CA ASP A 438 5.75 19.85 -1.57
C ASP A 438 4.78 18.97 -0.75
N GLY A 439 4.40 17.79 -1.25
CA GLY A 439 3.60 16.80 -0.53
C GLY A 439 2.30 16.37 -1.20
N SER A 440 1.38 15.82 -0.41
CA SER A 440 0.06 15.38 -0.88
C SER A 440 -0.86 16.57 -1.18
N LYS A 441 -1.65 16.44 -2.25
CA LYS A 441 -2.72 17.36 -2.65
C LYS A 441 -4.11 16.73 -2.48
N VAL A 442 -4.22 15.70 -1.67
CA VAL A 442 -5.49 15.04 -1.35
C VAL A 442 -6.03 15.67 -0.06
N PHE A 443 -7.18 16.33 -0.13
CA PHE A 443 -7.81 17.01 1.01
C PHE A 443 -9.04 16.25 1.52
N GLY A 444 -9.75 15.56 0.63
CA GLY A 444 -10.98 14.87 0.95
C GLY A 444 -11.26 13.69 0.02
N TRP A 445 -12.45 13.10 0.19
CA TRP A 445 -12.88 11.97 -0.65
C TRP A 445 -13.15 12.35 -2.10
N GLU A 446 -13.37 13.62 -2.39
CA GLU A 446 -13.50 14.18 -3.73
C GLU A 446 -12.20 14.10 -4.54
N ASP A 447 -11.06 14.19 -3.85
CA ASP A 447 -9.73 14.10 -4.46
C ASP A 447 -9.20 12.65 -4.49
N TYR A 448 -9.83 11.76 -3.72
CA TYR A 448 -9.41 10.37 -3.57
C TYR A 448 -10.59 9.39 -3.72
N PRO A 449 -11.06 9.18 -4.95
CA PRO A 449 -12.21 8.31 -5.20
C PRO A 449 -11.89 6.85 -4.88
N THR A 450 -12.78 6.19 -4.15
CA THR A 450 -12.74 4.76 -3.84
C THR A 450 -13.85 4.01 -4.58
N LEU A 451 -13.79 2.68 -4.59
CA LEU A 451 -14.83 1.84 -5.18
C LEU A 451 -16.13 1.95 -4.34
N PRO A 452 -17.24 2.49 -4.90
CA PRO A 452 -18.50 2.60 -4.17
C PRO A 452 -19.23 1.24 -4.09
N PHE A 453 -20.16 1.12 -3.17
CA PHE A 453 -20.99 -0.09 -3.01
C PHE A 453 -21.71 -0.53 -4.29
N SER A 454 -22.14 0.42 -5.10
CA SER A 454 -22.82 0.15 -6.39
C SER A 454 -21.94 -0.51 -7.45
N GLU A 455 -20.61 -0.46 -7.27
CA GLU A 455 -19.63 -1.05 -8.18
C GLU A 455 -18.93 -2.29 -7.57
N THR A 456 -19.34 -2.70 -6.37
CA THR A 456 -18.80 -3.91 -5.73
C THR A 456 -19.15 -5.14 -6.56
N PRO A 457 -18.15 -5.97 -6.96
CA PRO A 457 -18.40 -7.16 -7.76
C PRO A 457 -19.07 -8.27 -6.94
N GLN A 458 -19.64 -9.24 -7.62
CA GLN A 458 -19.91 -10.54 -6.98
C GLN A 458 -18.58 -11.22 -6.68
N ILE A 459 -18.44 -11.86 -5.50
CA ILE A 459 -17.21 -12.55 -5.11
C ILE A 459 -17.54 -13.95 -4.62
N ASP A 460 -16.94 -14.94 -5.23
CA ASP A 460 -17.03 -16.36 -4.83
C ASP A 460 -15.66 -16.86 -4.35
N VAL A 461 -15.58 -17.29 -3.09
CA VAL A 461 -14.33 -17.76 -2.48
C VAL A 461 -14.39 -19.25 -2.17
N SER A 462 -13.51 -20.03 -2.80
CA SER A 462 -13.23 -21.43 -2.47
C SER A 462 -12.04 -21.49 -1.50
N ILE A 463 -12.21 -22.21 -0.38
CA ILE A 463 -11.17 -22.39 0.63
C ILE A 463 -10.73 -23.84 0.61
N LEU A 464 -9.47 -24.10 0.22
CA LEU A 464 -8.91 -25.44 0.19
C LEU A 464 -8.41 -25.85 1.59
N GLU A 465 -9.09 -26.80 2.23
CA GLU A 465 -8.70 -27.27 3.56
C GLU A 465 -7.47 -28.20 3.52
N ARG A 466 -6.49 -27.89 4.38
CA ARG A 466 -5.24 -28.63 4.56
C ARG A 466 -4.99 -28.91 6.04
N ASN A 467 -5.79 -29.78 6.63
CA ASN A 467 -5.76 -30.03 8.09
C ASN A 467 -4.41 -30.56 8.61
N ASN A 468 -3.58 -31.12 7.75
CA ASN A 468 -2.25 -31.66 8.06
C ASN A 468 -1.12 -30.62 7.92
N LEU A 469 -1.40 -29.40 7.47
CA LEU A 469 -0.42 -28.33 7.31
C LEU A 469 -0.60 -27.22 8.37
N PRO A 470 0.48 -26.53 8.77
CA PRO A 470 0.36 -25.40 9.67
C PRO A 470 -0.48 -24.28 9.04
N PRO A 471 -1.26 -23.53 9.85
CA PRO A 471 -2.01 -22.38 9.37
C PRO A 471 -1.06 -21.25 8.99
N VAL A 472 -1.41 -20.48 7.94
CA VAL A 472 -0.75 -19.26 7.52
C VAL A 472 -1.75 -18.12 7.39
N GLY A 473 -1.27 -16.87 7.46
CA GLY A 473 -2.13 -15.69 7.39
C GLY A 473 -2.74 -15.47 5.99
N ALA A 474 -4.01 -15.05 5.96
CA ALA A 474 -4.78 -14.75 4.75
C ALA A 474 -4.90 -13.24 4.47
N GLY A 475 -4.49 -12.37 5.41
CA GLY A 475 -4.83 -10.95 5.42
C GLY A 475 -4.32 -10.12 4.25
N GLU A 476 -3.29 -10.58 3.54
CA GLU A 476 -2.59 -9.78 2.53
C GLU A 476 -2.36 -10.58 1.21
N GLY A 477 -3.03 -11.73 1.03
CA GLY A 477 -2.75 -12.61 -0.11
C GLY A 477 -3.48 -12.25 -1.39
N ALA A 478 -4.63 -11.61 -1.30
CA ALA A 478 -5.51 -11.37 -2.45
C ALA A 478 -5.15 -10.10 -3.26
N GLN A 479 -4.43 -9.14 -2.69
CA GLN A 479 -4.21 -7.83 -3.31
C GLN A 479 -3.49 -7.90 -4.65
N GLY A 480 -2.33 -8.55 -4.69
CA GLY A 480 -1.54 -8.65 -5.92
C GLY A 480 -2.22 -9.44 -7.04
N PRO A 481 -2.71 -10.68 -6.78
CA PRO A 481 -3.40 -11.45 -7.80
C PRO A 481 -4.63 -10.74 -8.37
N THR A 482 -5.42 -10.07 -7.54
CA THR A 482 -6.62 -9.35 -8.00
C THR A 482 -6.27 -8.23 -8.99
N SER A 483 -5.23 -7.43 -8.71
CA SER A 483 -4.83 -6.35 -9.62
C SER A 483 -4.43 -6.86 -11.01
N ALA A 484 -3.62 -7.91 -11.03
CA ALA A 484 -3.18 -8.51 -12.29
C ALA A 484 -4.32 -9.20 -13.04
N ALA A 485 -5.21 -9.94 -12.34
CA ALA A 485 -6.37 -10.57 -12.96
C ALA A 485 -7.31 -9.53 -13.60
N ILE A 486 -7.54 -8.38 -12.96
CA ILE A 486 -8.31 -7.26 -13.54
C ILE A 486 -7.62 -6.72 -14.81
N ALA A 487 -6.31 -6.45 -14.75
CA ALA A 487 -5.58 -5.93 -15.91
C ALA A 487 -5.56 -6.92 -17.08
N ASN A 488 -5.41 -8.22 -16.81
CA ASN A 488 -5.48 -9.29 -17.81
C ASN A 488 -6.89 -9.40 -18.41
N ALA A 489 -7.94 -9.25 -17.58
CA ALA A 489 -9.33 -9.21 -18.05
C ALA A 489 -9.61 -7.99 -18.96
N VAL A 490 -9.07 -6.81 -18.62
CA VAL A 490 -9.17 -5.60 -19.45
C VAL A 490 -8.47 -5.81 -20.79
N HIS A 491 -7.29 -6.44 -20.80
CA HIS A 491 -6.61 -6.78 -22.04
C HIS A 491 -7.42 -7.77 -22.88
N ASN A 492 -7.99 -8.80 -22.27
CA ASN A 492 -8.82 -9.77 -22.96
C ASN A 492 -10.06 -9.08 -23.59
N ALA A 493 -10.69 -8.13 -22.88
CA ALA A 493 -11.84 -7.36 -23.37
C ALA A 493 -11.47 -6.40 -24.53
N LEU A 494 -10.38 -5.62 -24.36
CA LEU A 494 -10.09 -4.46 -25.22
C LEU A 494 -8.92 -4.68 -26.20
N GLY A 495 -8.11 -5.72 -25.99
CA GLY A 495 -6.88 -5.96 -26.75
C GLY A 495 -5.74 -4.99 -26.42
N VAL A 496 -5.82 -4.29 -25.30
CA VAL A 496 -4.86 -3.25 -24.91
C VAL A 496 -4.22 -3.60 -23.56
N ARG A 497 -2.88 -3.59 -23.50
CA ARG A 497 -2.13 -3.81 -22.25
C ARG A 497 -1.92 -2.49 -21.51
N VAL A 498 -2.68 -2.29 -20.45
CA VAL A 498 -2.49 -1.16 -19.53
C VAL A 498 -1.56 -1.62 -18.40
N ARG A 499 -0.42 -0.96 -18.27
CA ARG A 499 0.64 -1.33 -17.32
C ARG A 499 0.85 -0.32 -16.20
N ASN A 500 0.14 0.80 -16.24
CA ASN A 500 0.15 1.83 -15.21
C ASN A 500 -1.16 1.79 -14.42
N LEU A 501 -1.06 1.71 -13.11
CA LEU A 501 -2.22 1.78 -12.21
C LEU A 501 -2.45 3.24 -11.78
N PRO A 502 -3.72 3.62 -11.53
CA PRO A 502 -4.95 2.85 -11.72
C PRO A 502 -5.38 2.79 -13.18
N LEU A 503 -6.17 1.76 -13.54
CA LEU A 503 -6.68 1.54 -14.90
C LEU A 503 -7.84 2.50 -15.20
N THR A 504 -7.54 3.80 -15.22
CA THR A 504 -8.53 4.83 -15.56
C THR A 504 -8.80 4.87 -17.06
N SER A 505 -9.89 5.52 -17.46
CA SER A 505 -10.21 5.73 -18.87
C SER A 505 -9.08 6.44 -19.64
N ASP A 506 -8.38 7.35 -18.98
CA ASP A 506 -7.24 8.08 -19.57
C ASP A 506 -6.04 7.14 -19.80
N GLU A 507 -5.71 6.26 -18.83
CA GLU A 507 -4.64 5.28 -19.00
C GLU A 507 -4.97 4.25 -20.08
N VAL A 508 -6.22 3.79 -20.15
CA VAL A 508 -6.68 2.91 -21.24
C VAL A 508 -6.55 3.62 -22.59
N THR A 509 -7.00 4.87 -22.69
CA THR A 509 -6.91 5.65 -23.92
C THR A 509 -5.45 5.89 -24.35
N ARG A 510 -4.57 6.16 -23.37
CA ARG A 510 -3.13 6.33 -23.63
C ARG A 510 -2.48 5.03 -24.14
N ALA A 511 -2.89 3.88 -23.62
CA ALA A 511 -2.39 2.59 -24.05
C ALA A 511 -2.92 2.15 -25.44
N MET A 512 -3.99 2.78 -25.94
CA MET A 512 -4.53 2.57 -27.30
C MET A 512 -3.79 3.36 -28.38
N GLN A 513 -3.03 4.40 -27.99
CA GLN A 513 -2.26 5.26 -28.91
C GLN A 513 -0.88 4.65 -29.21
#